data_693a729b120955125de1468b8f388e0c
#
_entry.id   693a729b120955125de1468b8f388e0c
#
_cell.length_a   1.000
_cell.length_b   1.000
_cell.length_c   1.000
_cell.angle_alpha   90.00
_cell.angle_beta   90.00
_cell.angle_gamma   90.00
#
_symmetry.space_group_name_H-M   'P 1'
#
loop_
_entity.id
_entity.type
_entity.pdbx_description
1 polymer ?
#
loop_
_entity_poly.entity_id
_entity_poly.type
_entity_poly.pdbx_seq_one_letter_code
_entity_poly.pdbx_strand_id
1 'polypeptide(L)'
;MKPACHLLLLGCLALCSCATARLSHDEARRQIAEIGRSNLVPDAIEIRRIVAQSETQAIAEATITLAFQFKRDNPLAEWRIQAVRLGDRDWISLDELLGGINEGRRRATSSSLQKLADAVETYRTRNGSLPNARDIIGLTDILYPQYIDELVREDGWGKPITYEIVGTSNFRLISNGADGQRGTPDDIVLTPASATR
;
A
#
# COMPACT_ATOMS: atom_id res chain seq x y z
N MET A 1 54.75 46.28 -42.29
CA MET A 1 53.45 45.64 -42.77
C MET A 1 53.33 44.30 -42.12
N LYS A 2 52.42 44.16 -41.13
CA LYS A 2 52.08 42.90 -40.48
C LYS A 2 50.54 42.72 -40.54
N PRO A 3 49.95 41.64 -41.03
CA PRO A 3 48.55 41.45 -40.99
C PRO A 3 48.14 40.84 -39.62
N ALA A 4 47.04 41.37 -39.06
CA ALA A 4 46.44 40.93 -37.86
C ALA A 4 45.64 39.67 -38.15
N CYS A 5 45.83 38.62 -37.32
CA CYS A 5 45.11 37.37 -37.34
C CYS A 5 43.92 37.47 -36.35
N HIS A 6 42.72 37.58 -36.87
CA HIS A 6 41.49 37.51 -36.04
C HIS A 6 41.18 36.08 -35.76
N LEU A 7 41.34 35.67 -34.51
CA LEU A 7 40.91 34.36 -33.98
C LEU A 7 39.43 34.43 -33.60
N LEU A 8 38.59 33.85 -34.42
CA LEU A 8 37.16 33.67 -34.16
C LEU A 8 37.00 32.51 -33.16
N LEU A 9 36.68 32.84 -31.91
CA LEU A 9 36.30 31.87 -30.88
C LEU A 9 34.85 31.50 -31.09
N LEU A 10 34.57 30.34 -31.72
CA LEU A 10 33.26 29.74 -31.77
C LEU A 10 32.97 29.12 -30.42
N GLY A 11 32.16 29.81 -29.59
CA GLY A 11 31.60 29.28 -28.36
C GLY A 11 30.54 28.24 -28.66
N CYS A 12 30.84 26.96 -28.46
CA CYS A 12 29.91 25.87 -28.49
C CYS A 12 29.05 25.96 -27.22
N LEU A 13 27.87 26.58 -27.27
CA LEU A 13 26.83 26.47 -26.25
C LEU A 13 26.27 25.04 -26.33
N ALA A 14 26.81 24.17 -25.50
CA ALA A 14 26.17 22.88 -25.21
C ALA A 14 24.90 23.15 -24.42
N LEU A 15 23.77 23.23 -25.11
CA LEU A 15 22.44 23.15 -24.51
C LEU A 15 22.30 21.76 -23.90
N CYS A 16 22.64 21.63 -22.60
CA CYS A 16 22.24 20.49 -21.79
C CYS A 16 20.72 20.52 -21.67
N SER A 17 20.04 19.92 -22.64
CA SER A 17 18.62 19.60 -22.54
C SER A 17 18.48 18.54 -21.45
N CYS A 18 18.18 18.95 -20.22
CA CYS A 18 17.66 18.07 -19.20
C CYS A 18 16.27 17.62 -19.65
N ALA A 19 16.22 16.69 -20.59
CA ALA A 19 14.99 15.96 -20.84
C ALA A 19 14.69 15.16 -19.57
N THR A 20 13.67 15.56 -18.81
CA THR A 20 13.14 14.77 -17.72
C THR A 20 12.80 13.40 -18.27
N ALA A 21 13.56 12.39 -17.85
CA ALA A 21 13.43 11.04 -18.38
C ALA A 21 12.03 10.52 -18.00
N ARG A 22 11.18 10.32 -19.01
CA ARG A 22 9.88 9.68 -18.82
C ARG A 22 10.09 8.21 -18.47
N LEU A 23 9.24 7.66 -17.60
CA LEU A 23 9.24 6.25 -17.28
C LEU A 23 9.14 5.41 -18.57
N SER A 24 10.17 4.60 -18.85
CA SER A 24 10.18 3.69 -20.00
C SER A 24 9.54 2.34 -19.68
N HIS A 25 9.15 1.57 -20.71
CA HIS A 25 8.61 0.22 -20.52
C HIS A 25 9.60 -0.71 -19.83
N ASP A 26 10.89 -0.63 -20.16
CA ASP A 26 11.92 -1.48 -19.55
C ASP A 26 12.19 -1.11 -18.11
N GLU A 27 12.16 0.18 -17.78
CA GLU A 27 12.27 0.65 -16.41
C GLU A 27 11.09 0.21 -15.57
N ALA A 28 9.86 0.39 -16.07
CA ALA A 28 8.65 -0.05 -15.40
C ALA A 28 8.66 -1.57 -15.16
N ARG A 29 9.04 -2.36 -16.19
CA ARG A 29 9.15 -3.81 -16.08
C ARG A 29 10.17 -4.22 -15.02
N ARG A 30 11.35 -3.60 -15.01
CA ARG A 30 12.40 -3.88 -14.04
C ARG A 30 11.93 -3.59 -12.61
N GLN A 31 11.34 -2.42 -12.37
CA GLN A 31 10.86 -2.03 -11.04
C GLN A 31 9.71 -2.94 -10.56
N ILE A 32 8.80 -3.33 -11.45
CA ILE A 32 7.73 -4.29 -11.11
C ILE A 32 8.34 -5.66 -10.77
N ALA A 33 9.37 -6.11 -11.49
CA ALA A 33 10.05 -7.38 -11.23
C ALA A 33 10.76 -7.41 -9.85
N GLU A 34 11.13 -6.24 -9.31
CA GLU A 34 11.78 -6.09 -8.01
C GLU A 34 10.80 -5.98 -6.83
N ILE A 35 9.49 -5.85 -7.09
CA ILE A 35 8.47 -5.71 -6.04
C ILE A 35 8.56 -6.86 -5.03
N GLY A 36 8.67 -6.51 -3.77
CA GLY A 36 8.64 -7.47 -2.67
C GLY A 36 9.88 -8.36 -2.56
N ARG A 37 10.99 -8.00 -3.21
CA ARG A 37 12.21 -8.84 -3.31
C ARG A 37 11.93 -10.22 -3.97
N SER A 38 10.76 -10.36 -4.53
CA SER A 38 10.31 -11.56 -5.22
C SER A 38 10.74 -11.48 -6.66
N ASN A 39 11.94 -11.44 -6.98
CA ASN A 39 12.51 -11.65 -8.33
C ASN A 39 11.48 -12.19 -9.37
N LEU A 40 10.45 -11.42 -9.68
CA LEU A 40 9.58 -11.73 -10.82
C LEU A 40 10.46 -11.79 -12.06
N VAL A 41 10.31 -12.82 -12.87
CA VAL A 41 11.05 -12.91 -14.13
C VAL A 41 10.55 -11.78 -15.02
N PRO A 42 11.42 -10.88 -15.51
CA PRO A 42 10.99 -9.76 -16.36
C PRO A 42 10.13 -10.19 -17.54
N ASP A 43 10.39 -11.38 -18.11
CA ASP A 43 9.64 -11.95 -19.23
C ASP A 43 8.20 -12.34 -18.89
N ALA A 44 7.87 -12.47 -17.60
CA ALA A 44 6.50 -12.70 -17.15
C ALA A 44 5.68 -11.42 -17.07
N ILE A 45 6.29 -10.24 -17.32
CA ILE A 45 5.68 -8.93 -17.17
C ILE A 45 5.62 -8.26 -18.54
N GLU A 46 4.43 -8.06 -19.05
CA GLU A 46 4.17 -7.29 -20.26
C GLU A 46 3.60 -5.91 -19.89
N ILE A 47 4.35 -4.86 -20.18
CA ILE A 47 3.86 -3.48 -19.99
C ILE A 47 2.97 -3.13 -21.18
N ARG A 48 1.69 -2.95 -20.95
CA ARG A 48 0.70 -2.62 -21.98
C ARG A 48 0.72 -1.14 -22.32
N ARG A 49 0.79 -0.29 -21.30
CA ARG A 49 0.69 1.14 -21.46
C ARG A 49 1.34 1.89 -20.30
N ILE A 50 1.96 3.03 -20.59
CA ILE A 50 2.40 4.00 -19.59
C ILE A 50 1.69 5.32 -19.85
N VAL A 51 1.04 5.85 -18.83
CA VAL A 51 0.38 7.16 -18.85
C VAL A 51 1.08 8.06 -17.85
N ALA A 52 1.75 9.10 -18.32
CA ALA A 52 2.32 10.13 -17.45
C ALA A 52 1.17 10.98 -16.89
N GLN A 53 1.09 11.12 -15.57
CA GLN A 53 0.11 11.99 -14.90
C GLN A 53 0.69 13.37 -14.60
N SER A 54 1.99 13.45 -14.34
CA SER A 54 2.75 14.68 -14.12
C SER A 54 4.23 14.45 -14.44
N GLU A 55 5.08 15.40 -14.14
CA GLU A 55 6.55 15.25 -14.28
C GLU A 55 7.12 14.23 -13.29
N THR A 56 6.41 13.96 -12.20
CA THR A 56 6.87 13.07 -11.11
C THR A 56 6.00 11.84 -10.90
N GLN A 57 4.89 11.69 -11.67
CA GLN A 57 3.94 10.59 -11.51
C GLN A 57 3.59 9.96 -12.86
N ALA A 58 3.60 8.64 -12.90
CA ALA A 58 3.16 7.84 -14.05
C ALA A 58 2.42 6.58 -13.58
N ILE A 59 1.46 6.13 -14.38
CA ILE A 59 0.79 4.84 -14.22
C ILE A 59 1.28 3.91 -15.32
N ALA A 60 1.79 2.73 -14.95
CA ALA A 60 2.09 1.64 -15.86
C ALA A 60 1.03 0.54 -15.72
N GLU A 61 0.33 0.25 -16.80
CA GLU A 61 -0.55 -0.92 -16.89
C GLU A 61 0.25 -2.12 -17.37
N ALA A 62 0.23 -3.20 -16.59
CA ALA A 62 0.98 -4.41 -16.90
C ALA A 62 0.10 -5.67 -16.84
N THR A 63 0.45 -6.67 -17.64
CA THR A 63 -0.06 -8.03 -17.52
C THR A 63 1.05 -8.90 -16.93
N ILE A 64 0.71 -9.71 -15.93
CA ILE A 64 1.64 -10.66 -15.32
C ILE A 64 1.13 -12.07 -15.60
N THR A 65 2.00 -12.92 -16.15
CA THR A 65 1.67 -14.31 -16.44
C THR A 65 1.77 -15.14 -15.16
N LEU A 66 0.68 -15.83 -14.81
CA LEU A 66 0.59 -16.74 -13.68
C LEU A 66 0.32 -18.15 -14.18
N ALA A 67 0.99 -19.14 -13.58
CA ALA A 67 0.65 -20.54 -13.73
C ALA A 67 0.06 -21.08 -12.42
N PHE A 68 -0.97 -21.90 -12.52
CA PHE A 68 -1.62 -22.53 -11.38
C PHE A 68 -1.44 -24.05 -11.45
N GLN A 69 -0.98 -24.63 -10.36
CA GLN A 69 -0.93 -26.08 -10.19
C GLN A 69 -2.19 -26.52 -9.46
N PHE A 70 -2.91 -27.48 -10.08
CA PHE A 70 -4.09 -28.09 -9.50
C PHE A 70 -3.78 -29.51 -9.04
N LYS A 71 -4.36 -29.92 -7.93
CA LYS A 71 -4.30 -31.28 -7.38
C LYS A 71 -5.69 -31.73 -6.96
N ARG A 72 -5.93 -33.04 -7.01
CA ARG A 72 -7.07 -33.73 -6.43
C ARG A 72 -6.58 -34.96 -5.69
N ASP A 73 -7.25 -35.36 -4.62
CA ASP A 73 -6.83 -36.46 -3.75
C ASP A 73 -7.09 -37.82 -4.38
N ASN A 74 -8.10 -37.91 -5.25
CA ASN A 74 -8.44 -39.12 -6.01
C ASN A 74 -9.19 -38.73 -7.32
N PRO A 75 -9.37 -39.64 -8.28
CA PRO A 75 -10.00 -39.33 -9.57
C PRO A 75 -11.43 -38.77 -9.51
N LEU A 76 -12.14 -38.96 -8.42
CA LEU A 76 -13.52 -38.47 -8.20
C LEU A 76 -13.60 -37.20 -7.37
N ALA A 77 -12.49 -36.79 -6.74
CA ALA A 77 -12.44 -35.57 -5.94
C ALA A 77 -12.36 -34.33 -6.83
N GLU A 78 -12.80 -33.20 -6.27
CA GLU A 78 -12.68 -31.89 -6.91
C GLU A 78 -11.21 -31.44 -7.05
N TRP A 79 -10.95 -30.72 -8.13
CA TRP A 79 -9.68 -30.07 -8.32
C TRP A 79 -9.53 -28.87 -7.39
N ARG A 80 -8.39 -28.77 -6.71
CA ARG A 80 -8.03 -27.64 -5.84
C ARG A 80 -6.72 -27.03 -6.29
N ILE A 81 -6.61 -25.71 -6.20
CA ILE A 81 -5.36 -25.02 -6.44
C ILE A 81 -4.40 -25.40 -5.31
N GLN A 82 -3.24 -25.96 -5.66
CA GLN A 82 -2.18 -26.31 -4.73
C GLN A 82 -1.11 -25.23 -4.64
N ALA A 83 -0.72 -24.69 -5.80
CA ALA A 83 0.36 -23.72 -5.88
C ALA A 83 0.16 -22.77 -7.05
N VAL A 84 0.80 -21.61 -6.98
CA VAL A 84 0.88 -20.61 -8.01
C VAL A 84 2.34 -20.33 -8.34
N ARG A 85 2.61 -20.00 -9.59
CA ARG A 85 3.95 -19.62 -10.06
C ARG A 85 3.84 -18.34 -10.87
N LEU A 86 4.73 -17.39 -10.58
CA LEU A 86 4.88 -16.16 -11.35
C LEU A 86 6.04 -16.34 -12.34
N GLY A 87 5.75 -16.34 -13.63
CA GLY A 87 6.74 -16.63 -14.69
C GLY A 87 7.35 -18.02 -14.54
N ASP A 88 8.66 -18.16 -14.69
CA ASP A 88 9.42 -19.42 -14.63
C ASP A 88 10.06 -19.72 -13.28
N ARG A 89 9.57 -19.10 -12.23
CA ARG A 89 10.11 -19.25 -10.87
C ARG A 89 9.58 -20.49 -10.15
N ASP A 90 10.01 -20.63 -8.89
CA ASP A 90 9.56 -21.69 -8.01
C ASP A 90 8.05 -21.58 -7.72
N TRP A 91 7.43 -22.72 -7.51
CA TRP A 91 6.06 -22.81 -7.08
C TRP A 91 5.90 -22.32 -5.65
N ILE A 92 4.99 -21.39 -5.44
CA ILE A 92 4.60 -20.88 -4.12
C ILE A 92 3.29 -21.57 -3.76
N SER A 93 3.19 -22.13 -2.55
CA SER A 93 1.92 -22.72 -2.09
C SER A 93 0.84 -21.65 -2.03
N LEU A 94 -0.43 -22.06 -2.24
CA LEU A 94 -1.55 -21.13 -2.13
C LEU A 94 -1.61 -20.50 -0.73
N ASP A 95 -1.33 -21.28 0.32
CA ASP A 95 -1.34 -20.81 1.71
C ASP A 95 -0.26 -19.75 1.96
N GLU A 96 0.93 -19.92 1.40
CA GLU A 96 2.02 -18.94 1.48
C GLU A 96 1.65 -17.62 0.77
N LEU A 97 1.06 -17.71 -0.43
CA LEU A 97 0.58 -16.53 -1.16
C LEU A 97 -0.49 -15.78 -0.37
N LEU A 98 -1.50 -16.49 0.13
CA LEU A 98 -2.58 -15.91 0.92
C LEU A 98 -2.06 -15.35 2.25
N GLY A 99 -1.11 -16.02 2.88
CA GLY A 99 -0.42 -15.53 4.07
C GLY A 99 0.28 -14.20 3.83
N GLY A 100 1.01 -14.07 2.72
CA GLY A 100 1.67 -12.82 2.31
C GLY A 100 0.68 -11.68 2.07
N ILE A 101 -0.44 -11.96 1.40
CA ILE A 101 -1.51 -10.97 1.16
C ILE A 101 -2.13 -10.52 2.49
N ASN A 102 -2.45 -11.46 3.38
CA ASN A 102 -3.04 -11.15 4.68
C ASN A 102 -2.09 -10.36 5.58
N GLU A 103 -0.81 -10.66 5.56
CA GLU A 103 0.19 -9.88 6.30
C GLU A 103 0.31 -8.44 5.76
N GLY A 104 0.25 -8.24 4.44
CA GLY A 104 0.18 -6.92 3.83
C GLY A 104 -1.05 -6.12 4.31
N ARG A 105 -2.23 -6.73 4.30
CA ARG A 105 -3.48 -6.14 4.80
C ARG A 105 -3.42 -5.82 6.28
N ARG A 106 -2.84 -6.72 7.08
CA ARG A 106 -2.63 -6.54 8.51
C ARG A 106 -1.78 -5.29 8.80
N ARG A 107 -0.65 -5.13 8.10
CA ARG A 107 0.21 -3.95 8.24
C ARG A 107 -0.50 -2.66 7.83
N ALA A 108 -1.21 -2.67 6.72
CA ALA A 108 -2.00 -1.52 6.28
C ALA A 108 -3.06 -1.15 7.33
N THR A 109 -3.80 -2.13 7.86
CA THR A 109 -4.79 -1.93 8.93
C THR A 109 -4.15 -1.34 10.19
N SER A 110 -3.03 -1.91 10.65
CA SER A 110 -2.33 -1.38 11.83
C SER A 110 -1.91 0.08 11.65
N SER A 111 -1.43 0.44 10.45
CA SER A 111 -1.10 1.84 10.12
C SER A 111 -2.33 2.74 10.15
N SER A 112 -3.46 2.28 9.60
CA SER A 112 -4.72 3.02 9.60
C SER A 112 -5.28 3.23 11.01
N LEU A 113 -5.23 2.18 11.86
CA LEU A 113 -5.62 2.30 13.26
C LEU A 113 -4.74 3.29 14.03
N GLN A 114 -3.42 3.31 13.75
CA GLN A 114 -2.50 4.26 14.36
C GLN A 114 -2.83 5.70 13.96
N LYS A 115 -3.07 5.98 12.68
CA LYS A 115 -3.48 7.31 12.22
C LYS A 115 -4.77 7.79 12.90
N LEU A 116 -5.77 6.91 13.01
CA LEU A 116 -7.01 7.21 13.72
C LEU A 116 -6.75 7.51 15.20
N ALA A 117 -5.92 6.70 15.87
CA ALA A 117 -5.59 6.90 17.28
C ALA A 117 -4.89 8.23 17.52
N ASP A 118 -3.94 8.59 16.67
CA ASP A 118 -3.22 9.87 16.74
C ASP A 118 -4.18 11.06 16.54
N ALA A 119 -5.15 10.93 15.64
CA ALA A 119 -6.19 11.94 15.42
C ALA A 119 -7.14 12.08 16.63
N VAL A 120 -7.56 10.96 17.26
CA VAL A 120 -8.38 10.95 18.47
C VAL A 120 -7.63 11.61 19.64
N GLU A 121 -6.33 11.32 19.80
CA GLU A 121 -5.51 11.92 20.84
C GLU A 121 -5.30 13.41 20.60
N THR A 122 -5.12 13.83 19.36
CA THR A 122 -5.03 15.25 19.00
C THR A 122 -6.34 15.98 19.30
N TYR A 123 -7.48 15.35 18.95
CA TYR A 123 -8.80 15.87 19.32
C TYR A 123 -8.94 16.01 20.82
N ARG A 124 -8.61 14.95 21.58
CA ARG A 124 -8.68 14.96 23.06
C ARG A 124 -7.84 16.06 23.67
N THR A 125 -6.63 16.26 23.19
CA THR A 125 -5.73 17.30 23.67
C THR A 125 -6.30 18.71 23.47
N ARG A 126 -7.00 18.94 22.35
CA ARG A 126 -7.57 20.26 22.03
C ARG A 126 -8.92 20.52 22.68
N ASN A 127 -9.73 19.47 22.86
CA ASN A 127 -11.13 19.60 23.32
C ASN A 127 -11.34 19.15 24.78
N GLY A 128 -10.32 18.55 25.42
CA GLY A 128 -10.39 18.09 26.80
C GLY A 128 -11.17 16.77 26.99
N SER A 129 -11.72 16.18 25.94
CA SER A 129 -12.52 14.96 25.98
C SER A 129 -12.33 14.12 24.73
N LEU A 130 -12.65 12.83 24.80
CA LEU A 130 -12.69 11.97 23.63
C LEU A 130 -13.83 12.36 22.68
N PRO A 131 -13.69 12.11 21.35
CA PRO A 131 -14.78 12.27 20.41
C PRO A 131 -16.00 11.44 20.84
N ASN A 132 -17.16 12.07 21.02
CA ASN A 132 -18.37 11.37 21.38
C ASN A 132 -19.04 10.79 20.13
N ALA A 133 -18.51 9.67 19.64
CA ALA A 133 -19.01 8.93 18.47
C ALA A 133 -19.49 7.53 18.88
N ARG A 134 -20.53 7.03 18.21
CA ARG A 134 -21.09 5.70 18.45
C ARG A 134 -20.47 4.62 17.54
N ASP A 135 -19.89 5.05 16.42
CA ASP A 135 -19.33 4.19 15.40
C ASP A 135 -18.19 4.91 14.66
N ILE A 136 -17.58 4.19 13.72
CA ILE A 136 -16.47 4.72 12.93
C ILE A 136 -16.87 5.87 12.01
N ILE A 137 -18.13 5.89 11.53
CA ILE A 137 -18.63 6.95 10.66
C ILE A 137 -18.69 8.25 11.45
N GLY A 138 -19.37 8.23 12.60
CA GLY A 138 -19.45 9.40 13.48
C GLY A 138 -18.09 9.85 13.99
N LEU A 139 -17.18 8.92 14.25
CA LEU A 139 -15.80 9.26 14.64
C LEU A 139 -15.09 10.02 13.52
N THR A 140 -15.10 9.46 12.31
CA THR A 140 -14.39 10.08 11.18
C THR A 140 -15.01 11.41 10.75
N ASP A 141 -16.33 11.58 10.88
CA ASP A 141 -17.01 12.85 10.60
C ASP A 141 -16.60 13.95 11.59
N ILE A 142 -16.29 13.59 12.85
CA ILE A 142 -15.76 14.52 13.85
C ILE A 142 -14.29 14.87 13.57
N LEU A 143 -13.49 13.89 13.11
CA LEU A 143 -12.06 14.06 12.96
C LEU A 143 -11.66 14.71 11.62
N TYR A 144 -12.39 14.42 10.53
CA TYR A 144 -12.09 14.93 9.20
C TYR A 144 -12.69 16.32 8.97
N PRO A 145 -12.01 17.23 8.28
CA PRO A 145 -10.61 17.15 7.84
C PRO A 145 -9.62 17.73 8.85
N GLN A 146 -10.08 18.11 10.03
CA GLN A 146 -9.32 18.98 10.97
C GLN A 146 -8.22 18.24 11.72
N TYR A 147 -8.38 16.94 11.94
CA TYR A 147 -7.48 16.09 12.74
C TYR A 147 -6.89 14.94 11.94
N ILE A 148 -7.52 14.60 10.82
CA ILE A 148 -7.07 13.60 9.85
C ILE A 148 -7.43 14.08 8.45
N ASP A 149 -6.56 13.83 7.47
CA ASP A 149 -6.70 14.27 6.09
C ASP A 149 -7.40 13.24 5.18
N GLU A 150 -7.65 12.04 5.70
CA GLU A 150 -8.32 10.95 4.98
C GLU A 150 -9.46 10.32 5.79
N LEU A 151 -10.49 9.80 5.10
CA LEU A 151 -11.61 9.10 5.72
C LEU A 151 -11.27 7.61 5.90
N VAL A 152 -10.74 7.24 7.05
CA VAL A 152 -10.38 5.86 7.40
C VAL A 152 -11.55 5.20 8.10
N ARG A 153 -12.35 4.41 7.39
CA ARG A 153 -13.55 3.72 7.93
C ARG A 153 -13.47 2.21 7.88
N GLU A 154 -12.65 1.66 6.99
CA GLU A 154 -12.52 0.23 6.75
C GLU A 154 -11.09 -0.23 6.99
N ASP A 155 -10.95 -1.49 7.33
CA ASP A 155 -9.68 -2.17 7.47
C ASP A 155 -9.14 -2.68 6.11
N GLY A 156 -7.97 -3.33 6.12
CA GLY A 156 -7.36 -3.88 4.92
C GLY A 156 -8.14 -5.01 4.25
N TRP A 157 -9.19 -5.51 4.85
CA TRP A 157 -10.11 -6.51 4.29
C TRP A 157 -11.44 -5.90 3.85
N GLY A 158 -11.58 -4.56 3.91
CA GLY A 158 -12.80 -3.86 3.53
C GLY A 158 -13.92 -3.98 4.56
N LYS A 159 -13.58 -4.24 5.83
CA LYS A 159 -14.54 -4.36 6.92
C LYS A 159 -14.51 -3.13 7.82
N PRO A 160 -15.66 -2.71 8.39
CA PRO A 160 -15.71 -1.54 9.24
C PRO A 160 -14.80 -1.68 10.47
N ILE A 161 -14.04 -0.64 10.77
CA ILE A 161 -13.30 -0.50 12.01
C ILE A 161 -14.29 -0.18 13.13
N THR A 162 -14.09 -0.73 14.31
CA THR A 162 -14.88 -0.43 15.50
C THR A 162 -14.15 0.57 16.38
N TYR A 163 -14.87 1.62 16.80
CA TYR A 163 -14.42 2.56 17.82
C TYR A 163 -15.21 2.34 19.10
N GLU A 164 -14.52 2.18 20.23
CA GLU A 164 -15.13 1.98 21.54
C GLU A 164 -14.49 2.89 22.58
N ILE A 165 -15.33 3.61 23.32
CA ILE A 165 -14.89 4.34 24.53
C ILE A 165 -14.86 3.35 25.71
N VAL A 166 -13.73 3.30 26.39
CA VAL A 166 -13.49 2.41 27.53
C VAL A 166 -13.32 3.26 28.80
N GLY A 167 -14.32 3.23 29.65
CA GLY A 167 -14.33 4.11 30.85
C GLY A 167 -14.50 5.58 30.47
N THR A 168 -13.83 6.49 31.18
CA THR A 168 -14.01 7.93 31.00
C THR A 168 -12.96 8.58 30.12
N SER A 169 -11.82 7.93 29.89
CA SER A 169 -10.66 8.56 29.25
C SER A 169 -9.87 7.68 28.28
N ASN A 170 -10.30 6.44 28.10
CA ASN A 170 -9.63 5.50 27.21
C ASN A 170 -10.54 5.10 26.04
N PHE A 171 -9.93 4.66 24.95
CA PHE A 171 -10.65 4.12 23.80
C PHE A 171 -9.91 2.95 23.18
N ARG A 172 -10.61 2.20 22.34
CA ARG A 172 -10.05 1.14 21.50
C ARG A 172 -10.51 1.32 20.07
N LEU A 173 -9.61 0.99 19.16
CA LEU A 173 -9.89 0.83 17.75
C LEU A 173 -9.65 -0.65 17.40
N ILE A 174 -10.62 -1.28 16.75
CA ILE A 174 -10.61 -2.73 16.53
C ILE A 174 -10.92 -3.00 15.06
N SER A 175 -10.08 -3.81 14.43
CA SER A 175 -10.39 -4.54 13.20
C SER A 175 -10.59 -6.01 13.55
N ASN A 176 -11.64 -6.61 13.03
CA ASN A 176 -11.93 -8.03 13.23
C ASN A 176 -11.14 -8.93 12.24
N GLY A 177 -10.06 -8.43 11.67
CA GLY A 177 -9.13 -9.22 10.88
C GLY A 177 -9.70 -9.85 9.61
N ALA A 178 -9.03 -10.90 9.14
CA ALA A 178 -9.36 -11.56 7.88
C ALA A 178 -10.71 -12.30 7.92
N ASP A 179 -11.05 -12.94 9.05
CA ASP A 179 -12.29 -13.69 9.19
C ASP A 179 -13.50 -12.76 9.47
N GLY A 180 -13.26 -11.55 9.98
CA GLY A 180 -14.27 -10.56 10.33
C GLY A 180 -15.11 -10.92 11.55
N GLN A 181 -14.66 -11.87 12.32
CA GLN A 181 -15.32 -12.28 13.57
C GLN A 181 -14.57 -11.68 14.73
N ARG A 182 -15.31 -11.06 15.64
CA ARG A 182 -14.74 -10.46 16.82
C ARG A 182 -14.32 -11.51 17.84
N GLY A 183 -13.16 -11.30 18.47
CA GLY A 183 -12.64 -12.16 19.52
C GLY A 183 -11.78 -13.32 18.98
N THR A 184 -11.32 -13.24 17.76
CA THR A 184 -10.45 -14.24 17.14
C THR A 184 -8.97 -13.81 17.17
N PRO A 185 -8.01 -14.73 16.95
CA PRO A 185 -6.58 -14.43 17.03
C PRO A 185 -6.09 -13.46 15.96
N ASP A 186 -6.83 -13.24 14.88
CA ASP A 186 -6.47 -12.33 13.80
C ASP A 186 -6.99 -10.89 14.01
N ASP A 187 -7.77 -10.64 15.08
CA ASP A 187 -8.16 -9.29 15.48
C ASP A 187 -6.94 -8.39 15.66
N ILE A 188 -7.08 -7.14 15.23
CA ILE A 188 -6.11 -6.10 15.46
C ILE A 188 -6.74 -5.07 16.39
N VAL A 189 -6.25 -5.02 17.62
CA VAL A 189 -6.77 -4.11 18.64
C VAL A 189 -5.69 -3.09 18.98
N LEU A 190 -6.00 -1.82 18.78
CA LEU A 190 -5.15 -0.72 19.21
C LEU A 190 -5.81 -0.03 20.42
N THR A 191 -5.11 -0.07 21.54
CA THR A 191 -5.45 0.67 22.76
C THR A 191 -4.29 1.62 23.03
N PRO A 192 -4.46 2.93 22.87
CA PRO A 192 -3.39 3.86 23.21
C PRO A 192 -2.98 3.72 24.66
N ALA A 193 -1.68 3.77 24.93
CA ALA A 193 -1.19 3.77 26.30
C ALA A 193 -1.76 5.02 27.01
N SER A 194 -2.43 4.84 28.15
CA SER A 194 -2.86 5.95 28.97
C SER A 194 -1.63 6.80 29.31
N ALA A 195 -1.63 8.06 28.90
CA ALA A 195 -0.59 8.98 29.34
C ALA A 195 -0.67 9.06 30.87
N THR A 196 0.23 8.38 31.54
CA THR A 196 0.41 8.50 32.99
C THR A 196 0.83 9.94 33.24
N ARG A 197 -0.03 10.71 33.90
CA ARG A 197 0.31 12.06 34.42
C ARG A 197 1.17 11.93 35.65
#